data_a9e346bfe5b22fa385ca461341ce7279
#
_entry.id   a9e346bfe5b22fa385ca461341ce7279
#
_cell.length_a   1.000
_cell.length_b   1.000
_cell.length_c   1.000
_cell.angle_alpha   90.00
_cell.angle_beta   90.00
_cell.angle_gamma   90.00
#
_symmetry.space_group_name_H-M   'P 1'
#
loop_
_entity.id
_entity.type
_entity.pdbx_description
1 polymer ?
#
loop_
_entity_poly.entity_id
_entity_poly.type
_entity_poly.pdbx_seq_one_letter_code
_entity_poly.pdbx_strand_id
1 'polypeptide(L)'
;KKTGISVKVLDKASEIGGTWAWNRYPGAATDSEGYYYCLTFSKEILQEWTWSERYPGWEETNRYLNFVADKCDMWPHIQLNTEVISAEFNKEDGLWIVKTNNGEELVCKYFISAMGMISQPVIPSFDGIEDFNGPCFHSSRWPQEGLDYDGKKVAIVGCGASTVQMLPIMAQTAESVTVFQRTPNFVLPAMQK
;
A
#
# COMPACT_ATOMS: atom_id res chain seq x y z
N LYS A 1 20.30 15.37 3.19
CA LYS A 1 20.99 16.68 3.03
C LYS A 1 22.08 16.91 4.12
N LYS A 2 21.88 16.45 5.36
CA LYS A 2 22.86 16.68 6.46
C LYS A 2 24.14 15.85 6.35
N THR A 3 24.14 14.74 5.65
CA THR A 3 25.26 13.78 5.61
C THR A 3 26.09 13.88 4.33
N GLY A 4 25.64 14.60 3.32
CA GLY A 4 26.30 14.66 2.01
C GLY A 4 26.23 13.35 1.21
N ILE A 5 25.47 12.35 1.67
CA ILE A 5 25.27 11.07 0.98
C ILE A 5 24.23 11.26 -0.12
N SER A 6 24.55 10.82 -1.34
CA SER A 6 23.57 10.74 -2.42
C SER A 6 22.61 9.54 -2.18
N VAL A 7 21.34 9.76 -2.43
CA VAL A 7 20.29 8.74 -2.24
C VAL A 7 19.44 8.66 -3.50
N LYS A 8 19.10 7.45 -3.91
CA LYS A 8 18.09 7.18 -4.93
C LYS A 8 17.06 6.21 -4.35
N VAL A 9 15.80 6.54 -4.46
CA VAL A 9 14.66 5.71 -4.02
C VAL A 9 13.97 5.18 -5.26
N LEU A 10 13.80 3.87 -5.33
CA LEU A 10 13.12 3.21 -6.45
C LEU A 10 11.80 2.61 -5.95
N ASP A 11 10.73 2.84 -6.69
CA ASP A 11 9.44 2.21 -6.43
C ASP A 11 8.81 1.77 -7.76
N LYS A 12 8.21 0.58 -7.78
CA LYS A 12 7.51 0.07 -8.96
C LYS A 12 6.14 0.70 -9.17
N ALA A 13 5.59 1.34 -8.15
CA ALA A 13 4.33 2.08 -8.24
C ALA A 13 4.49 3.34 -9.10
N SER A 14 3.37 3.81 -9.64
CA SER A 14 3.30 5.08 -10.37
C SER A 14 3.24 6.31 -9.46
N GLU A 15 3.10 6.08 -8.15
CA GLU A 15 3.06 7.12 -7.13
C GLU A 15 3.70 6.61 -5.83
N ILE A 16 4.07 7.52 -4.95
CA ILE A 16 4.55 7.18 -3.61
C ILE A 16 3.40 6.78 -2.71
N GLY A 17 3.71 6.06 -1.62
CA GLY A 17 2.72 5.69 -0.61
C GLY A 17 2.73 4.21 -0.22
N GLY A 18 3.40 3.35 -1.02
CA GLY A 18 3.49 1.92 -0.74
C GLY A 18 2.10 1.30 -0.54
N THR A 19 1.80 0.81 0.67
CA THR A 19 0.49 0.26 1.03
C THR A 19 -0.67 1.18 0.65
N TRP A 20 -0.52 2.49 0.83
CA TRP A 20 -1.56 3.49 0.60
C TRP A 20 -1.66 3.96 -0.86
N ALA A 21 -0.72 3.59 -1.69
CA ALA A 21 -0.81 3.70 -3.14
C ALA A 21 -1.53 2.49 -3.77
N TRP A 22 -1.31 1.29 -3.21
CA TRP A 22 -1.83 0.04 -3.76
C TRP A 22 -3.21 -0.37 -3.24
N ASN A 23 -3.52 -0.13 -1.95
CA ASN A 23 -4.75 -0.61 -1.31
C ASN A 23 -5.86 0.43 -1.44
N ARG A 24 -6.65 0.33 -2.50
CA ARG A 24 -7.76 1.25 -2.84
C ARG A 24 -9.12 0.59 -2.77
N TYR A 25 -9.22 -0.54 -2.09
CA TYR A 25 -10.50 -1.18 -1.87
C TYR A 25 -11.43 -0.29 -1.03
N PRO A 26 -12.75 -0.40 -1.17
CA PRO A 26 -13.71 0.41 -0.42
C PRO A 26 -13.48 0.35 1.07
N GLY A 27 -13.39 1.50 1.73
CA GLY A 27 -13.19 1.59 3.17
C GLY A 27 -11.75 1.32 3.64
N ALA A 28 -10.76 1.23 2.74
CA ALA A 28 -9.36 1.06 3.12
C ALA A 28 -8.91 2.20 4.04
N ALA A 29 -8.50 1.85 5.25
CA ALA A 29 -8.13 2.79 6.30
C ALA A 29 -7.05 2.21 7.21
N THR A 30 -6.46 3.04 8.05
CA THR A 30 -5.48 2.59 9.03
C THR A 30 -6.16 1.79 10.16
N ASP A 31 -5.48 0.79 10.71
CA ASP A 31 -5.91 0.00 11.86
C ASP A 31 -5.45 0.62 13.19
N SER A 32 -4.55 1.58 13.12
CA SER A 32 -4.06 2.37 14.24
C SER A 32 -4.42 3.83 14.03
N GLU A 33 -4.48 4.57 15.11
CA GLU A 33 -4.85 5.98 15.06
C GLU A 33 -3.82 6.79 14.24
N GLY A 34 -4.31 7.81 13.53
CA GLY A 34 -3.51 8.62 12.61
C GLY A 34 -2.23 9.20 13.21
N TYR A 35 -2.23 9.54 14.51
CA TYR A 35 -1.05 10.08 15.15
C TYR A 35 0.14 9.10 15.21
N TYR A 36 -0.09 7.77 15.14
CA TYR A 36 0.98 6.79 15.01
C TYR A 36 1.66 6.82 13.63
N TYR A 37 0.96 7.34 12.62
CA TYR A 37 1.52 7.54 11.29
C TYR A 37 2.35 8.82 11.17
N CYS A 38 2.31 9.69 12.17
CA CYS A 38 3.10 10.91 12.16
C CYS A 38 4.60 10.63 12.19
N LEU A 39 5.32 11.14 11.20
CA LEU A 39 6.77 11.04 11.14
C LEU A 39 7.40 12.07 12.07
N THR A 40 7.98 11.62 13.18
CA THR A 40 8.41 12.45 14.31
C THR A 40 9.78 13.11 14.13
N PHE A 41 10.44 12.93 13.00
CA PHE A 41 11.77 13.50 12.74
C PHE A 41 11.75 15.02 12.46
N SER A 42 10.59 15.60 12.15
CA SER A 42 10.40 17.03 11.92
C SER A 42 9.24 17.59 12.73
N LYS A 43 9.52 18.60 13.55
CA LYS A 43 8.48 19.32 14.31
C LYS A 43 7.55 20.10 13.39
N GLU A 44 8.06 20.62 12.28
CA GLU A 44 7.29 21.36 11.28
C GLU A 44 6.22 20.47 10.65
N ILE A 45 6.60 19.26 10.20
CA ILE A 45 5.66 18.28 9.66
C ILE A 45 4.56 17.92 10.69
N LEU A 46 4.94 17.72 11.96
CA LEU A 46 3.99 17.42 13.01
C LEU A 46 3.01 18.55 13.32
N GLN A 47 3.43 19.80 13.16
CA GLN A 47 2.60 20.97 13.46
C GLN A 47 1.68 21.37 12.30
N GLU A 48 2.10 21.08 11.06
CA GLU A 48 1.36 21.47 9.87
C GLU A 48 0.32 20.44 9.41
N TRP A 49 0.41 19.19 9.87
CA TRP A 49 -0.54 18.15 9.51
C TRP A 49 -1.55 17.87 10.62
N THR A 50 -2.80 17.84 10.26
CA THR A 50 -3.91 17.44 11.15
C THR A 50 -4.72 16.35 10.46
N TRP A 51 -4.91 15.24 11.13
CA TRP A 51 -5.75 14.15 10.67
C TRP A 51 -7.24 14.52 10.79
N SER A 52 -8.02 14.24 9.75
CA SER A 52 -9.47 14.51 9.76
C SER A 52 -10.24 13.51 10.61
N GLU A 53 -9.70 12.30 10.75
CA GLU A 53 -10.32 11.19 11.47
C GLU A 53 -9.30 10.45 12.33
N ARG A 54 -9.80 9.71 13.31
CA ARG A 54 -8.96 8.90 14.21
C ARG A 54 -8.23 7.78 13.45
N TYR A 55 -8.94 7.13 12.53
CA TYR A 55 -8.40 6.09 11.65
C TYR A 55 -8.50 6.58 10.20
N PRO A 56 -7.53 7.35 9.72
CA PRO A 56 -7.61 7.99 8.40
C PRO A 56 -7.69 6.95 7.27
N GLY A 57 -8.48 7.28 6.27
CA GLY A 57 -8.59 6.52 5.04
C GLY A 57 -7.30 6.55 4.21
N TRP A 58 -7.23 5.67 3.21
CA TRP A 58 -6.06 5.55 2.34
C TRP A 58 -5.75 6.87 1.61
N GLU A 59 -6.77 7.61 1.19
CA GLU A 59 -6.58 8.89 0.48
C GLU A 59 -5.87 9.91 1.35
N GLU A 60 -6.28 10.04 2.60
CA GLU A 60 -5.66 10.98 3.52
C GLU A 60 -4.25 10.55 3.88
N THR A 61 -4.05 9.24 4.12
CA THR A 61 -2.73 8.70 4.44
C THR A 61 -1.77 8.87 3.26
N ASN A 62 -2.23 8.65 2.03
CA ASN A 62 -1.43 8.90 0.84
C ASN A 62 -1.11 10.39 0.68
N ARG A 63 -2.08 11.29 0.88
CA ARG A 63 -1.83 12.75 0.86
C ARG A 63 -0.80 13.17 1.90
N TYR A 64 -0.85 12.57 3.11
CA TYR A 64 0.17 12.82 4.13
C TYR A 64 1.57 12.47 3.67
N LEU A 65 1.75 11.29 3.05
CA LEU A 65 3.06 10.86 2.55
C LEU A 65 3.57 11.78 1.43
N ASN A 66 2.68 12.23 0.54
CA ASN A 66 3.01 13.23 -0.48
C ASN A 66 3.41 14.58 0.14
N PHE A 67 2.65 15.06 1.12
CA PHE A 67 3.00 16.26 1.89
C PHE A 67 4.39 16.17 2.52
N VAL A 68 4.73 15.02 3.12
CA VAL A 68 6.07 14.77 3.66
C VAL A 68 7.15 14.79 2.58
N ALA A 69 6.88 14.19 1.42
CA ALA A 69 7.81 14.19 0.30
C ALA A 69 8.10 15.60 -0.21
N ASP A 70 7.06 16.44 -0.29
CA ASP A 70 7.18 17.87 -0.66
C ASP A 70 8.00 18.63 0.39
N LYS A 71 7.65 18.54 1.66
CA LYS A 71 8.34 19.23 2.76
C LYS A 71 9.81 18.85 2.88
N CYS A 72 10.13 17.62 2.57
CA CYS A 72 11.50 17.10 2.64
C CYS A 72 12.28 17.25 1.32
N ASP A 73 11.68 17.81 0.27
CA ASP A 73 12.28 17.94 -1.06
C ASP A 73 12.82 16.58 -1.56
N MET A 74 11.93 15.55 -1.51
CA MET A 74 12.33 14.18 -1.82
C MET A 74 12.22 13.83 -3.30
N TRP A 75 11.38 14.53 -4.07
CA TRP A 75 11.08 14.22 -5.46
C TRP A 75 12.30 14.06 -6.37
N PRO A 76 13.36 14.88 -6.26
CA PRO A 76 14.56 14.70 -7.08
C PRO A 76 15.31 13.36 -6.83
N HIS A 77 14.97 12.68 -5.74
CA HIS A 77 15.60 11.43 -5.33
C HIS A 77 14.73 10.19 -5.59
N ILE A 78 13.47 10.37 -5.99
CA ILE A 78 12.49 9.29 -6.20
C ILE A 78 12.37 8.98 -7.68
N GLN A 79 12.45 7.71 -8.03
CA GLN A 79 12.18 7.18 -9.37
C GLN A 79 11.05 6.16 -9.27
N LEU A 80 9.89 6.55 -9.76
CA LEU A 80 8.69 5.72 -9.83
C LEU A 80 8.68 4.84 -11.09
N ASN A 81 7.71 3.92 -11.17
CA ASN A 81 7.58 2.96 -12.29
C ASN A 81 8.86 2.15 -12.52
N THR A 82 9.63 1.93 -11.46
CA THR A 82 10.94 1.28 -11.54
C THR A 82 11.01 0.14 -10.54
N GLU A 83 10.87 -1.09 -11.05
CA GLU A 83 10.96 -2.30 -10.25
C GLU A 83 12.40 -2.78 -10.17
N VAL A 84 12.91 -3.00 -8.97
CA VAL A 84 14.19 -3.68 -8.74
C VAL A 84 13.98 -5.18 -8.96
N ILE A 85 14.65 -5.74 -9.96
CA ILE A 85 14.57 -7.17 -10.31
C ILE A 85 15.68 -8.01 -9.68
N SER A 86 16.84 -7.40 -9.39
CA SER A 86 17.90 -8.04 -8.62
C SER A 86 18.76 -7.01 -7.89
N ALA A 87 19.36 -7.43 -6.77
CA ALA A 87 20.38 -6.69 -6.05
C ALA A 87 21.44 -7.68 -5.58
N GLU A 88 22.66 -7.55 -6.09
CA GLU A 88 23.76 -8.46 -5.84
C GLU A 88 24.94 -7.71 -5.21
N PHE A 89 25.51 -8.28 -4.14
CA PHE A 89 26.68 -7.70 -3.50
C PHE A 89 27.96 -8.23 -4.15
N ASN A 90 28.73 -7.34 -4.79
CA ASN A 90 30.06 -7.65 -5.27
C ASN A 90 31.06 -7.56 -4.13
N LYS A 91 31.61 -8.69 -3.72
CA LYS A 91 32.56 -8.80 -2.60
C LYS A 91 33.94 -8.20 -2.91
N GLU A 92 34.32 -8.18 -4.19
CA GLU A 92 35.63 -7.65 -4.59
C GLU A 92 35.68 -6.14 -4.47
N ASP A 93 34.63 -5.46 -4.90
CA ASP A 93 34.52 -4.00 -4.88
C ASP A 93 33.86 -3.46 -3.61
N GLY A 94 33.16 -4.33 -2.85
CA GLY A 94 32.39 -3.93 -1.66
C GLY A 94 31.16 -3.10 -1.99
N LEU A 95 30.57 -3.33 -3.17
CA LEU A 95 29.46 -2.55 -3.73
C LEU A 95 28.27 -3.42 -4.07
N TRP A 96 27.08 -2.84 -4.03
CA TRP A 96 25.85 -3.44 -4.53
C TRP A 96 25.63 -3.09 -6.01
N ILE A 97 25.26 -4.08 -6.80
CA ILE A 97 24.81 -3.93 -8.19
C ILE A 97 23.32 -4.19 -8.20
N VAL A 98 22.53 -3.16 -8.53
CA VAL A 98 21.07 -3.20 -8.52
C VAL A 98 20.56 -3.08 -9.95
N LYS A 99 19.76 -4.06 -10.42
CA LYS A 99 19.17 -4.07 -11.76
C LYS A 99 17.68 -3.82 -11.69
N THR A 100 17.18 -3.10 -12.67
CA THR A 100 15.79 -2.69 -12.76
C THR A 100 15.09 -3.24 -14.00
N ASN A 101 13.77 -3.27 -13.98
CA ASN A 101 12.93 -3.76 -15.07
C ASN A 101 13.07 -2.96 -16.39
N ASN A 102 13.52 -1.71 -16.31
CA ASN A 102 13.76 -0.85 -17.48
C ASN A 102 15.19 -0.97 -18.03
N GLY A 103 16.00 -1.91 -17.51
CA GLY A 103 17.37 -2.18 -17.96
C GLY A 103 18.43 -1.27 -17.33
N GLU A 104 18.08 -0.41 -16.37
CA GLU A 104 19.05 0.41 -15.64
C GLU A 104 19.83 -0.47 -14.65
N GLU A 105 21.14 -0.27 -14.60
CA GLU A 105 22.04 -0.85 -13.61
C GLU A 105 22.59 0.26 -12.73
N LEU A 106 22.40 0.14 -11.43
CA LEU A 106 22.84 1.10 -10.43
C LEU A 106 23.87 0.46 -9.51
N VAL A 107 24.93 1.21 -9.21
CA VAL A 107 25.97 0.79 -8.26
C VAL A 107 25.89 1.66 -7.02
N CYS A 108 25.81 1.03 -5.85
CA CYS A 108 25.74 1.75 -4.59
C CYS A 108 26.52 1.06 -3.47
N LYS A 109 26.95 1.84 -2.51
CA LYS A 109 27.65 1.34 -1.32
C LYS A 109 26.71 0.70 -0.31
N TYR A 110 25.49 1.24 -0.19
CA TYR A 110 24.46 0.76 0.73
C TYR A 110 23.18 0.49 -0.04
N PHE A 111 22.63 -0.69 0.12
CA PHE A 111 21.33 -1.08 -0.39
C PHE A 111 20.38 -1.26 0.80
N ILE A 112 19.29 -0.51 0.81
CA ILE A 112 18.26 -0.58 1.85
C ILE A 112 16.99 -1.13 1.22
N SER A 113 16.63 -2.36 1.62
CA SER A 113 15.37 -2.98 1.21
C SER A 113 14.23 -2.46 2.09
N ALA A 114 13.39 -1.60 1.53
CA ALA A 114 12.22 -1.00 2.19
C ALA A 114 10.90 -1.44 1.53
N MET A 115 10.84 -2.69 1.05
CA MET A 115 9.74 -3.24 0.26
C MET A 115 8.41 -3.39 1.04
N GLY A 116 8.44 -3.27 2.36
CA GLY A 116 7.30 -3.58 3.22
C GLY A 116 7.06 -5.09 3.36
N MET A 117 6.21 -5.46 4.33
CA MET A 117 5.94 -6.87 4.67
C MET A 117 4.68 -7.42 3.99
N ILE A 118 3.85 -6.58 3.41
CA ILE A 118 2.57 -6.95 2.76
C ILE A 118 2.48 -6.52 1.29
N SER A 119 3.60 -6.22 0.65
CA SER A 119 3.66 -5.71 -0.72
C SER A 119 3.32 -6.75 -1.78
N GLN A 120 3.52 -8.03 -1.48
CA GLN A 120 3.26 -9.13 -2.39
C GLN A 120 2.03 -9.91 -1.96
N PRO A 121 0.93 -9.92 -2.76
CA PRO A 121 -0.24 -10.71 -2.45
C PRO A 121 0.04 -12.20 -2.60
N VAL A 122 -0.54 -12.99 -1.72
CA VAL A 122 -0.63 -14.44 -1.88
C VAL A 122 -2.04 -14.75 -2.37
N ILE A 123 -2.14 -15.16 -3.63
CA ILE A 123 -3.41 -15.57 -4.22
C ILE A 123 -3.55 -17.07 -3.98
N PRO A 124 -4.54 -17.51 -3.18
CA PRO A 124 -4.76 -18.92 -2.96
C PRO A 124 -5.23 -19.61 -4.23
N SER A 125 -4.83 -20.86 -4.40
CA SER A 125 -5.35 -21.68 -5.47
C SER A 125 -6.72 -22.24 -5.07
N PHE A 126 -7.71 -22.00 -5.91
CA PHE A 126 -9.04 -22.57 -5.81
C PHE A 126 -9.34 -23.33 -7.10
N ASP A 127 -9.79 -24.57 -6.98
CA ASP A 127 -10.21 -25.35 -8.14
C ASP A 127 -11.37 -24.64 -8.85
N GLY A 128 -11.24 -24.44 -10.16
CA GLY A 128 -12.26 -23.79 -10.99
C GLY A 128 -12.31 -22.26 -10.89
N ILE A 129 -11.31 -21.59 -10.31
CA ILE A 129 -11.29 -20.13 -10.27
C ILE A 129 -11.22 -19.51 -11.67
N GLU A 130 -10.63 -20.21 -12.62
CA GLU A 130 -10.54 -19.84 -14.02
C GLU A 130 -11.89 -19.90 -14.75
N ASP A 131 -12.85 -20.64 -14.21
CA ASP A 131 -14.22 -20.74 -14.77
C ASP A 131 -15.11 -19.59 -14.27
N PHE A 132 -14.64 -18.78 -13.32
CA PHE A 132 -15.41 -17.64 -12.82
C PHE A 132 -15.41 -16.49 -13.84
N ASN A 133 -16.58 -16.21 -14.41
CA ASN A 133 -16.74 -15.21 -15.48
C ASN A 133 -16.84 -13.75 -14.98
N GLY A 134 -16.89 -13.52 -13.68
CA GLY A 134 -16.97 -12.19 -13.09
C GLY A 134 -15.60 -11.58 -12.76
N PRO A 135 -15.54 -10.30 -12.40
CA PRO A 135 -14.33 -9.67 -11.89
C PRO A 135 -13.86 -10.38 -10.60
N CYS A 136 -12.58 -10.77 -10.57
CA CYS A 136 -11.95 -11.42 -9.41
C CYS A 136 -10.62 -10.74 -9.10
N PHE A 137 -10.50 -10.17 -7.89
CA PHE A 137 -9.32 -9.39 -7.49
C PHE A 137 -8.87 -9.78 -6.08
N HIS A 138 -7.57 -9.69 -5.87
CA HIS A 138 -7.04 -9.62 -4.51
C HIS A 138 -7.21 -8.19 -3.99
N SER A 139 -7.60 -7.97 -2.72
CA SER A 139 -7.85 -6.63 -2.15
C SER A 139 -6.69 -5.65 -2.35
N SER A 140 -5.43 -6.12 -2.22
CA SER A 140 -4.25 -5.29 -2.46
C SER A 140 -3.94 -5.03 -3.96
N ARG A 141 -4.79 -5.48 -4.86
CA ARG A 141 -4.73 -5.23 -6.30
C ARG A 141 -6.08 -4.74 -6.82
N TRP A 142 -6.73 -3.93 -6.00
CA TRP A 142 -7.99 -3.31 -6.38
C TRP A 142 -7.79 -2.42 -7.61
N PRO A 143 -8.72 -2.44 -8.59
CA PRO A 143 -8.64 -1.57 -9.76
C PRO A 143 -8.52 -0.10 -9.35
N GLN A 144 -7.59 0.62 -9.96
CA GLN A 144 -7.32 2.04 -9.62
C GLN A 144 -8.51 2.94 -9.97
N GLU A 145 -9.26 2.59 -11.00
CA GLU A 145 -10.49 3.23 -11.44
C GLU A 145 -11.71 2.90 -10.58
N GLY A 146 -11.53 2.02 -9.60
CA GLY A 146 -12.64 1.48 -8.81
C GLY A 146 -13.33 0.30 -9.48
N LEU A 147 -14.37 -0.21 -8.85
CA LEU A 147 -15.19 -1.32 -9.36
C LEU A 147 -16.65 -1.02 -9.06
N ASP A 148 -17.48 -1.14 -10.09
CA ASP A 148 -18.93 -1.08 -9.94
C ASP A 148 -19.47 -2.42 -9.46
N TYR A 149 -19.97 -2.44 -8.23
CA TYR A 149 -20.62 -3.59 -7.60
C TYR A 149 -22.07 -3.31 -7.18
N ASP A 150 -22.63 -2.17 -7.59
CA ASP A 150 -24.00 -1.78 -7.26
C ASP A 150 -25.01 -2.79 -7.83
N GLY A 151 -25.92 -3.26 -6.98
CA GLY A 151 -26.91 -4.26 -7.31
C GLY A 151 -26.34 -5.65 -7.67
N LYS A 152 -25.06 -5.91 -7.46
CA LYS A 152 -24.42 -7.20 -7.77
C LYS A 152 -24.30 -8.08 -6.54
N LYS A 153 -24.25 -9.39 -6.77
CA LYS A 153 -23.92 -10.38 -5.74
C LYS A 153 -22.40 -10.47 -5.61
N VAL A 154 -21.89 -10.12 -4.43
CA VAL A 154 -20.45 -10.07 -4.16
C VAL A 154 -20.06 -11.22 -3.24
N ALA A 155 -18.97 -11.89 -3.57
CA ALA A 155 -18.31 -12.90 -2.73
C ALA A 155 -16.97 -12.36 -2.23
N ILE A 156 -16.72 -12.46 -0.93
CA ILE A 156 -15.44 -12.09 -0.31
C ILE A 156 -14.85 -13.35 0.35
N VAL A 157 -13.63 -13.69 -0.01
CA VAL A 157 -12.91 -14.81 0.60
C VAL A 157 -11.91 -14.30 1.62
N GLY A 158 -12.12 -14.66 2.88
CA GLY A 158 -11.34 -14.20 4.03
C GLY A 158 -12.13 -13.25 4.93
N CYS A 159 -11.65 -13.07 6.15
CA CYS A 159 -12.26 -12.20 7.16
C CYS A 159 -11.21 -11.34 7.90
N GLY A 160 -10.11 -11.01 7.23
CA GLY A 160 -9.09 -10.10 7.75
C GLY A 160 -9.53 -8.64 7.74
N ALA A 161 -8.62 -7.74 8.14
CA ALA A 161 -8.88 -6.29 8.23
C ALA A 161 -9.51 -5.71 6.95
N SER A 162 -8.99 -6.10 5.77
CA SER A 162 -9.55 -5.62 4.50
C SER A 162 -11.03 -5.97 4.32
N THR A 163 -11.44 -7.20 4.70
CA THR A 163 -12.85 -7.60 4.63
C THR A 163 -13.70 -6.81 5.61
N VAL A 164 -13.22 -6.62 6.84
CA VAL A 164 -13.92 -5.83 7.87
C VAL A 164 -14.16 -4.40 7.40
N GLN A 165 -13.21 -3.83 6.68
CA GLN A 165 -13.30 -2.48 6.13
C GLN A 165 -14.21 -2.40 4.88
N MET A 166 -14.09 -3.36 3.95
CA MET A 166 -14.90 -3.38 2.71
C MET A 166 -16.37 -3.69 2.96
N LEU A 167 -16.66 -4.67 3.82
CA LEU A 167 -18.00 -5.23 3.98
C LEU A 167 -19.08 -4.18 4.27
N PRO A 168 -18.93 -3.26 5.24
CA PRO A 168 -19.95 -2.27 5.54
C PRO A 168 -20.17 -1.25 4.42
N ILE A 169 -19.17 -1.01 3.57
CA ILE A 169 -19.29 -0.11 2.43
C ILE A 169 -20.00 -0.82 1.28
N MET A 170 -19.56 -2.01 0.92
CA MET A 170 -20.14 -2.77 -0.19
C MET A 170 -21.58 -3.19 0.08
N ALA A 171 -21.93 -3.51 1.31
CA ALA A 171 -23.27 -3.89 1.71
C ALA A 171 -24.32 -2.77 1.56
N GLN A 172 -23.90 -1.51 1.32
CA GLN A 172 -24.85 -0.41 1.14
C GLN A 172 -25.51 -0.41 -0.23
N THR A 173 -24.82 -0.91 -1.26
CA THR A 173 -25.27 -0.81 -2.65
C THR A 173 -25.29 -2.15 -3.38
N ALA A 174 -24.54 -3.15 -2.94
CA ALA A 174 -24.58 -4.50 -3.48
C ALA A 174 -25.95 -5.17 -3.22
N GLU A 175 -26.42 -6.03 -4.13
CA GLU A 175 -27.62 -6.86 -3.90
C GLU A 175 -27.44 -7.77 -2.69
N SER A 176 -26.24 -8.38 -2.58
CA SER A 176 -25.85 -9.18 -1.42
C SER A 176 -24.33 -9.29 -1.33
N VAL A 177 -23.81 -9.45 -0.11
CA VAL A 177 -22.41 -9.74 0.13
C VAL A 177 -22.29 -11.02 0.94
N THR A 178 -21.58 -12.01 0.40
CA THR A 178 -21.31 -13.29 1.07
C THR A 178 -19.84 -13.37 1.44
N VAL A 179 -19.55 -13.57 2.73
CA VAL A 179 -18.17 -13.72 3.24
C VAL A 179 -17.90 -15.21 3.50
N PHE A 180 -16.87 -15.74 2.85
CA PHE A 180 -16.35 -17.08 3.08
C PHE A 180 -15.16 -17.01 4.02
N GLN A 181 -15.28 -17.56 5.23
CA GLN A 181 -14.21 -17.58 6.22
C GLN A 181 -13.84 -19.00 6.65
N ARG A 182 -12.57 -19.25 6.79
CA ARG A 182 -12.05 -20.50 7.37
C ARG A 182 -11.93 -20.39 8.89
N THR A 183 -11.33 -19.32 9.35
CA THR A 183 -11.09 -19.06 10.78
C THR A 183 -11.69 -17.69 11.11
N PRO A 184 -12.59 -17.59 12.09
CA PRO A 184 -13.20 -16.31 12.47
C PRO A 184 -12.15 -15.38 13.05
N ASN A 185 -12.35 -14.08 12.83
CA ASN A 185 -11.50 -13.03 13.37
C ASN A 185 -12.27 -12.23 14.43
N PHE A 186 -11.55 -11.70 15.41
CA PHE A 186 -12.14 -10.77 16.37
C PHE A 186 -12.24 -9.39 15.75
N VAL A 187 -13.40 -8.77 15.90
CA VAL A 187 -13.67 -7.41 15.40
C VAL A 187 -14.18 -6.58 16.55
N LEU A 188 -13.55 -5.44 16.77
CA LEU A 188 -13.98 -4.47 17.77
C LEU A 188 -14.56 -3.22 17.09
N PRO A 189 -15.57 -2.58 17.67
CA PRO A 189 -16.06 -1.30 17.18
C PRO A 189 -14.95 -0.24 17.19
N ALA A 190 -14.72 0.41 16.06
CA ALA A 190 -13.81 1.55 15.97
C ALA A 190 -14.55 2.83 16.33
N MET A 191 -14.01 3.59 17.28
CA MET A 191 -14.48 4.93 17.62
C MET A 191 -13.81 5.93 16.69
N GLN A 192 -14.45 6.26 15.57
CA GLN A 192 -13.86 7.04 14.48
C GLN A 192 -13.71 8.54 14.83
N LYS A 193 -14.52 9.04 15.74
CA LYS A 193 -14.48 10.45 16.17
C LYS A 193 -13.97 10.58 17.60
#